data_3c69617b151d068c9abe0a342fb32ca6
#
_entry.id   3c69617b151d068c9abe0a342fb32ca6
#
_cell.length_a   1.000
_cell.length_b   1.000
_cell.length_c   1.000
_cell.angle_alpha   90.00
_cell.angle_beta   90.00
_cell.angle_gamma   90.00
#
_symmetry.space_group_name_H-M   'P 1'
#
loop_
_entity.id
_entity.type
_entity.pdbx_description
1 polymer ?
#
loop_
_entity_poly.entity_id
_entity_poly.type
_entity_poly.pdbx_seq_one_letter_code
_entity_poly.pdbx_strand_id
1 'polypeptide(L)'
;MFGGGLLLVAVVFTAILLLLSSKGCGPSKAEDGEVEAVPSAEATEEPTAEPTPTAEPVPSVDISDINSQTGILVRLSDGEVVAEKDADAKIYPASMTKIMTAIVGLENLSDLNETITIDRDMYDRLYTEGASLAGFGAGDEVKAIDILYGVMLPSGAECCVGLAQHLFGSEENFVAKMNEKAAELGMDSTHFVTCTGLHDENHYTTVRDLTKLLSYALQNDTFPQIYCTSEYTTSATASAPEGLHFLSTMFKKMDSPAVNGGEIEGGKTGYTSEAGQCLASLAKVDDVEYILVTAGAPGGPSTEPYHIEDAKTVYNRIQAGEQGSVADTAADSQDDQATTETDEAA
;
A
#
# COMPACT_ATOMS: atom_id res chain seq x y z
N MET A 1 -40.06 43.51 24.64
CA MET A 1 -41.15 42.67 25.19
C MET A 1 -40.94 41.25 24.69
N PHE A 2 -40.59 40.38 25.62
CA PHE A 2 -40.90 38.96 25.78
C PHE A 2 -40.66 38.04 24.55
N GLY A 3 -40.00 36.94 24.62
CA GLY A 3 -39.55 36.03 25.69
C GLY A 3 -38.91 34.84 25.06
N GLY A 4 -37.99 34.30 25.53
CA GLY A 4 -37.37 33.23 26.20
C GLY A 4 -37.95 31.86 25.85
N GLY A 5 -37.05 30.94 25.49
CA GLY A 5 -37.34 29.51 25.31
C GLY A 5 -36.04 28.71 25.27
N LEU A 6 -35.48 28.54 26.47
CA LEU A 6 -34.35 27.64 26.74
C LEU A 6 -34.90 26.20 26.77
N LEU A 7 -34.47 25.31 25.89
CA LEU A 7 -34.81 23.88 25.99
C LEU A 7 -33.53 23.10 26.38
N LEU A 8 -33.51 22.69 27.66
CA LEU A 8 -32.52 21.79 28.26
C LEU A 8 -32.86 20.35 27.82
N VAL A 9 -31.94 19.68 27.16
CA VAL A 9 -32.02 18.22 26.94
C VAL A 9 -31.11 17.53 27.94
N ALA A 10 -31.71 16.83 28.88
CA ALA A 10 -31.05 16.03 29.91
C ALA A 10 -30.60 14.72 29.32
N VAL A 11 -29.29 14.41 29.51
CA VAL A 11 -28.70 13.10 29.23
C VAL A 11 -28.98 12.18 30.41
N VAL A 12 -29.69 11.07 30.17
CA VAL A 12 -29.95 10.02 31.16
C VAL A 12 -28.86 8.94 31.05
N PHE A 13 -27.97 8.89 32.03
CA PHE A 13 -27.08 7.77 32.26
C PHE A 13 -27.84 6.70 33.04
N THR A 14 -27.97 5.49 32.46
CA THR A 14 -28.48 4.31 33.17
C THR A 14 -27.29 3.44 33.57
N ALA A 15 -26.93 3.51 34.86
CA ALA A 15 -25.97 2.59 35.49
C ALA A 15 -26.73 1.31 35.94
N ILE A 16 -26.30 0.14 35.47
CA ILE A 16 -26.78 -1.16 35.96
C ILE A 16 -25.86 -1.61 37.08
N LEU A 17 -26.41 -1.64 38.31
CA LEU A 17 -25.78 -2.11 39.53
C LEU A 17 -26.12 -3.59 39.72
N LEU A 18 -25.13 -4.48 39.68
CA LEU A 18 -25.25 -5.90 40.03
C LEU A 18 -25.07 -6.04 41.55
N LEU A 19 -26.16 -6.43 42.23
CA LEU A 19 -26.22 -6.74 43.64
C LEU A 19 -25.71 -8.20 43.87
N LEU A 20 -24.61 -8.32 44.60
CA LEU A 20 -24.16 -9.56 45.25
C LEU A 20 -24.93 -9.74 46.58
N SER A 21 -25.69 -10.84 46.69
CA SER A 21 -26.35 -11.23 47.92
C SER A 21 -25.55 -12.35 48.60
N SER A 22 -25.02 -12.07 49.78
CA SER A 22 -24.39 -12.98 50.70
C SER A 22 -25.43 -13.58 51.67
N LYS A 23 -25.45 -14.89 51.83
CA LYS A 23 -26.02 -15.63 53.01
C LYS A 23 -25.07 -16.82 53.17
N GLY A 24 -24.44 -17.08 54.27
CA GLY A 24 -24.86 -17.06 55.63
C GLY A 24 -24.46 -18.44 56.17
N CYS A 25 -23.50 -18.44 57.07
CA CYS A 25 -22.88 -19.60 57.71
C CYS A 25 -23.82 -20.31 58.72
N GLY A 26 -23.74 -21.64 58.85
CA GLY A 26 -24.22 -22.39 59.95
C GLY A 26 -23.66 -23.83 59.95
N PRO A 27 -23.16 -24.31 61.07
CA PRO A 27 -22.41 -25.55 61.16
C PRO A 27 -23.29 -26.77 61.52
N SER A 28 -23.02 -27.98 60.96
CA SER A 28 -23.46 -29.22 61.60
C SER A 28 -22.66 -30.46 61.18
N LYS A 29 -22.03 -31.06 62.18
CA LYS A 29 -21.77 -32.47 62.53
C LYS A 29 -21.09 -33.38 61.50
N ALA A 30 -20.01 -33.96 62.03
CA ALA A 30 -19.33 -35.15 61.59
C ALA A 30 -20.21 -36.39 61.74
N GLU A 31 -20.19 -37.32 60.76
CA GLU A 31 -20.42 -38.74 60.93
C GLU A 31 -19.44 -39.51 60.07
N ASP A 32 -18.86 -40.57 60.69
CA ASP A 32 -17.91 -41.51 60.12
C ASP A 32 -18.57 -42.40 59.02
N GLY A 33 -17.80 -42.67 57.97
CA GLY A 33 -18.24 -43.62 56.97
C GLY A 33 -17.24 -43.91 55.86
N GLU A 34 -16.53 -45.01 56.03
CA GLU A 34 -16.01 -45.91 54.97
C GLU A 34 -15.18 -45.43 53.81
N VAL A 35 -13.95 -45.90 53.82
CA VAL A 35 -12.93 -45.70 52.77
C VAL A 35 -13.27 -46.64 51.59
N GLU A 36 -13.84 -46.11 50.49
CA GLU A 36 -13.89 -46.78 49.21
C GLU A 36 -12.74 -46.32 48.31
N ALA A 37 -12.08 -47.28 47.68
CA ALA A 37 -10.91 -47.13 46.84
C ALA A 37 -11.20 -46.27 45.62
N VAL A 38 -10.39 -45.19 45.43
CA VAL A 38 -10.43 -44.34 44.25
C VAL A 38 -9.78 -45.06 43.06
N PRO A 39 -10.43 -45.16 41.90
CA PRO A 39 -9.79 -45.65 40.67
C PRO A 39 -8.78 -44.62 40.18
N SER A 40 -7.63 -45.16 39.75
CA SER A 40 -6.49 -44.43 39.14
C SER A 40 -6.97 -43.46 38.07
N ALA A 41 -6.55 -42.18 38.19
CA ALA A 41 -6.76 -41.16 37.19
C ALA A 41 -6.08 -41.57 35.89
N GLU A 42 -6.88 -41.68 34.84
CA GLU A 42 -6.44 -41.73 33.45
C GLU A 42 -5.68 -40.46 33.14
N ALA A 43 -4.44 -40.57 32.63
CA ALA A 43 -3.64 -39.45 32.17
C ALA A 43 -4.38 -38.78 31.02
N THR A 44 -4.85 -37.55 31.25
CA THR A 44 -5.34 -36.67 30.20
C THR A 44 -4.13 -36.30 29.33
N GLU A 45 -4.11 -36.78 28.08
CA GLU A 45 -3.12 -36.32 27.08
C GLU A 45 -3.28 -34.80 26.90
N GLU A 46 -2.21 -34.05 27.13
CA GLU A 46 -2.13 -32.64 26.76
C GLU A 46 -2.37 -32.51 25.24
N PRO A 47 -3.19 -31.55 24.79
CA PRO A 47 -3.35 -31.31 23.36
C PRO A 47 -2.01 -30.96 22.74
N THR A 48 -1.55 -31.81 21.82
CA THR A 48 -0.39 -31.54 20.98
C THR A 48 -0.63 -30.21 20.25
N ALA A 49 0.19 -29.23 20.52
CA ALA A 49 0.15 -27.95 19.80
C ALA A 49 0.26 -28.22 18.30
N GLU A 50 -0.71 -27.73 17.53
CA GLU A 50 -0.61 -27.75 16.06
C GLU A 50 0.72 -27.08 15.64
N PRO A 51 1.44 -27.64 14.65
CA PRO A 51 2.69 -27.05 14.19
C PRO A 51 2.40 -25.63 13.68
N THR A 52 3.08 -24.66 14.28
CA THR A 52 3.10 -23.28 13.76
C THR A 52 3.49 -23.34 12.28
N PRO A 53 2.73 -22.73 11.36
CA PRO A 53 3.10 -22.73 9.95
C PRO A 53 4.51 -22.17 9.80
N THR A 54 5.37 -22.94 9.16
CA THR A 54 6.75 -22.50 8.84
C THR A 54 6.61 -21.34 7.87
N ALA A 55 7.16 -20.17 8.21
CA ALA A 55 7.17 -19.02 7.32
C ALA A 55 7.82 -19.41 5.99
N GLU A 56 7.21 -19.01 4.87
CA GLU A 56 7.77 -19.25 3.56
C GLU A 56 9.12 -18.55 3.42
N PRO A 57 10.13 -19.17 2.78
CA PRO A 57 11.44 -18.55 2.60
C PRO A 57 11.29 -17.21 1.86
N VAL A 58 12.02 -16.19 2.33
CA VAL A 58 12.08 -14.88 1.67
C VAL A 58 13.17 -14.93 0.63
N PRO A 59 12.90 -14.62 -0.67
CA PRO A 59 13.93 -14.56 -1.68
C PRO A 59 14.96 -13.46 -1.35
N SER A 60 16.24 -13.71 -1.61
CA SER A 60 17.29 -12.70 -1.47
C SER A 60 17.42 -11.91 -2.77
N VAL A 61 17.05 -10.63 -2.73
CA VAL A 61 17.10 -9.72 -3.89
C VAL A 61 18.02 -8.54 -3.58
N ASP A 62 19.03 -8.31 -4.40
CA ASP A 62 19.90 -7.13 -4.31
C ASP A 62 19.30 -5.99 -5.17
N ILE A 63 19.07 -4.83 -4.55
CA ILE A 63 18.59 -3.60 -5.21
C ILE A 63 19.57 -2.43 -5.05
N SER A 64 20.82 -2.68 -4.65
CA SER A 64 21.80 -1.62 -4.41
C SER A 64 22.19 -0.85 -5.66
N ASP A 65 22.13 -1.50 -6.83
CA ASP A 65 22.56 -1.00 -8.13
C ASP A 65 21.47 -0.41 -9.02
N ILE A 66 20.21 -0.33 -8.52
CA ILE A 66 19.12 0.32 -9.26
C ILE A 66 19.39 1.83 -9.44
N ASN A 67 18.80 2.42 -10.49
CA ASN A 67 18.95 3.85 -10.81
C ASN A 67 18.32 4.76 -9.75
N SER A 68 17.24 4.33 -9.11
CA SER A 68 16.55 5.06 -8.05
C SER A 68 17.44 5.21 -6.82
N GLN A 69 17.34 6.37 -6.17
CA GLN A 69 18.10 6.67 -4.94
C GLN A 69 17.58 5.86 -3.75
N THR A 70 16.29 5.64 -3.70
CA THR A 70 15.63 4.87 -2.63
C THR A 70 14.73 3.80 -3.23
N GLY A 71 14.57 2.68 -2.53
CA GLY A 71 13.68 1.61 -2.96
C GLY A 71 13.37 0.62 -1.85
N ILE A 72 12.23 -0.05 -1.96
CA ILE A 72 11.83 -1.12 -1.06
C ILE A 72 10.94 -2.11 -1.81
N LEU A 73 11.25 -3.39 -1.68
CA LEU A 73 10.48 -4.53 -2.19
C LEU A 73 9.86 -5.27 -1.01
N VAL A 74 8.55 -5.45 -1.05
CA VAL A 74 7.78 -6.09 0.03
C VAL A 74 6.91 -7.18 -0.54
N ARG A 75 6.87 -8.36 0.11
CA ARG A 75 5.90 -9.41 -0.19
C ARG A 75 4.54 -9.02 0.39
N LEU A 76 3.50 -8.97 -0.46
CA LEU A 76 2.20 -8.42 -0.06
C LEU A 76 1.47 -9.29 0.97
N SER A 77 1.62 -10.61 0.91
CA SER A 77 0.86 -11.56 1.73
C SER A 77 1.11 -11.43 3.24
N ASP A 78 2.31 -11.04 3.65
CA ASP A 78 2.74 -10.97 5.05
C ASP A 78 3.46 -9.65 5.42
N GLY A 79 3.70 -8.78 4.44
CA GLY A 79 4.41 -7.52 4.63
C GLY A 79 5.92 -7.68 4.82
N GLU A 80 6.49 -8.85 4.53
CA GLU A 80 7.91 -9.10 4.69
C GLU A 80 8.75 -8.26 3.71
N VAL A 81 9.76 -7.58 4.25
CA VAL A 81 10.71 -6.78 3.45
C VAL A 81 11.72 -7.70 2.80
N VAL A 82 11.63 -7.83 1.48
CA VAL A 82 12.52 -8.68 0.67
C VAL A 82 13.84 -7.98 0.37
N ALA A 83 13.79 -6.68 0.06
CA ALA A 83 14.97 -5.86 -0.20
C ALA A 83 14.68 -4.39 0.08
N GLU A 84 15.70 -3.63 0.48
CA GLU A 84 15.57 -2.19 0.69
C GLU A 84 16.86 -1.44 0.39
N LYS A 85 16.70 -0.17 -0.02
CA LYS A 85 17.78 0.78 -0.29
C LYS A 85 17.31 2.13 0.23
N ASP A 86 17.93 2.62 1.32
CA ASP A 86 17.61 3.91 1.95
C ASP A 86 16.09 4.13 2.14
N ALA A 87 15.35 3.06 2.56
CA ALA A 87 13.89 3.03 2.56
C ALA A 87 13.24 4.06 3.50
N ASP A 88 13.95 4.51 4.52
CA ASP A 88 13.50 5.50 5.50
C ASP A 88 13.96 6.94 5.19
N ALA A 89 14.67 7.14 4.06
CA ALA A 89 15.06 8.47 3.61
C ALA A 89 13.83 9.29 3.23
N LYS A 90 13.83 10.59 3.62
CA LYS A 90 12.80 11.55 3.19
C LYS A 90 12.83 11.71 1.68
N ILE A 91 11.69 11.51 1.03
CA ILE A 91 11.49 11.75 -0.40
C ILE A 91 10.29 12.69 -0.62
N TYR A 92 10.21 13.26 -1.82
CA TYR A 92 9.02 13.91 -2.33
C TYR A 92 8.24 12.91 -3.18
N PRO A 93 6.97 12.59 -2.82
CA PRO A 93 6.23 11.50 -3.48
C PRO A 93 5.79 11.82 -4.90
N ALA A 94 5.78 13.09 -5.29
CA ALA A 94 5.16 13.53 -6.53
C ALA A 94 3.75 12.90 -6.68
N SER A 95 3.38 12.48 -7.89
CA SER A 95 2.05 11.88 -8.14
C SER A 95 1.81 10.50 -7.51
N MET A 96 2.77 9.90 -6.78
CA MET A 96 2.46 8.74 -5.94
C MET A 96 1.50 9.10 -4.78
N THR A 97 1.44 10.39 -4.40
CA THR A 97 0.41 10.99 -3.52
C THR A 97 -1.01 10.56 -3.90
N LYS A 98 -1.27 10.38 -5.20
CA LYS A 98 -2.61 10.06 -5.72
C LYS A 98 -3.13 8.67 -5.31
N ILE A 99 -2.27 7.80 -4.79
CA ILE A 99 -2.67 6.55 -4.13
C ILE A 99 -3.49 6.89 -2.88
N MET A 100 -3.01 7.82 -2.04
CA MET A 100 -3.73 8.31 -0.87
C MET A 100 -5.02 9.04 -1.28
N THR A 101 -4.96 9.87 -2.32
CA THR A 101 -6.15 10.57 -2.85
C THR A 101 -7.22 9.60 -3.30
N ALA A 102 -6.86 8.55 -4.02
CA ALA A 102 -7.81 7.56 -4.50
C ALA A 102 -8.45 6.75 -3.36
N ILE A 103 -7.67 6.28 -2.39
CA ILE A 103 -8.22 5.48 -1.30
C ILE A 103 -9.09 6.30 -0.35
N VAL A 104 -8.69 7.54 0.00
CA VAL A 104 -9.54 8.45 0.79
C VAL A 104 -10.82 8.78 0.01
N GLY A 105 -10.74 8.97 -1.31
CA GLY A 105 -11.89 9.15 -2.17
C GLY A 105 -12.84 7.95 -2.11
N LEU A 106 -12.34 6.75 -2.36
CA LEU A 106 -13.12 5.50 -2.35
C LEU A 106 -13.82 5.23 -1.01
N GLU A 107 -13.18 5.55 0.10
CA GLU A 107 -13.74 5.34 1.44
C GLU A 107 -14.84 6.35 1.81
N ASN A 108 -14.92 7.50 1.12
CA ASN A 108 -15.86 8.57 1.44
C ASN A 108 -16.92 8.81 0.36
N LEU A 109 -16.79 8.22 -0.82
CA LEU A 109 -17.85 8.22 -1.84
C LEU A 109 -18.99 7.30 -1.42
N SER A 110 -20.22 7.79 -1.54
CA SER A 110 -21.43 7.01 -1.24
C SER A 110 -21.88 6.15 -2.42
N ASP A 111 -21.63 6.61 -3.66
CA ASP A 111 -21.93 5.93 -4.92
C ASP A 111 -20.89 6.30 -5.97
N LEU A 112 -20.26 5.31 -6.59
CA LEU A 112 -19.30 5.52 -7.67
C LEU A 112 -19.94 6.13 -8.94
N ASN A 113 -21.27 6.14 -9.03
CA ASN A 113 -22.00 6.78 -10.14
C ASN A 113 -22.44 8.22 -9.82
N GLU A 114 -22.20 8.73 -8.58
CA GLU A 114 -22.50 10.13 -8.29
C GLU A 114 -21.68 11.07 -9.16
N THR A 115 -22.21 12.28 -9.35
CA THR A 115 -21.63 13.25 -10.28
C THR A 115 -20.79 14.28 -9.54
N ILE A 116 -19.57 14.49 -10.04
CA ILE A 116 -18.60 15.47 -9.55
C ILE A 116 -18.43 16.53 -10.63
N THR A 117 -18.55 17.82 -10.27
CA THR A 117 -18.37 18.93 -11.20
C THR A 117 -16.92 19.40 -11.18
N ILE A 118 -16.32 19.57 -12.36
CA ILE A 118 -14.98 20.17 -12.51
C ILE A 118 -15.11 21.69 -12.44
N ASP A 119 -14.71 22.28 -11.31
CA ASP A 119 -14.79 23.72 -11.09
C ASP A 119 -13.86 24.51 -12.02
N ARG A 120 -14.33 25.65 -12.54
CA ARG A 120 -13.57 26.46 -13.52
C ARG A 120 -12.34 27.10 -12.90
N ASP A 121 -12.49 27.75 -11.74
CA ASP A 121 -11.39 28.49 -11.12
C ASP A 121 -10.27 27.53 -10.69
N MET A 122 -10.66 26.36 -10.19
CA MET A 122 -9.75 25.25 -9.89
C MET A 122 -9.00 24.79 -11.16
N TYR A 123 -9.74 24.54 -12.23
CA TYR A 123 -9.15 24.09 -13.50
C TYR A 123 -8.15 25.09 -14.06
N ASP A 124 -8.51 26.40 -14.12
CA ASP A 124 -7.65 27.46 -14.64
C ASP A 124 -6.38 27.64 -13.80
N ARG A 125 -6.48 27.46 -12.47
CA ARG A 125 -5.32 27.45 -11.55
C ARG A 125 -4.38 26.30 -11.86
N LEU A 126 -4.87 25.07 -11.91
CA LEU A 126 -4.06 23.84 -12.15
C LEU A 126 -3.40 23.88 -13.54
N TYR A 127 -4.11 24.39 -14.56
CA TYR A 127 -3.55 24.61 -15.89
C TYR A 127 -2.38 25.58 -15.86
N THR A 128 -2.51 26.68 -15.12
CA THR A 128 -1.45 27.70 -14.98
C THR A 128 -0.24 27.18 -14.21
N GLU A 129 -0.46 26.34 -13.20
CA GLU A 129 0.60 25.67 -12.42
C GLU A 129 1.31 24.56 -13.21
N GLY A 130 0.85 24.23 -14.42
CA GLY A 130 1.43 23.16 -15.24
C GLY A 130 1.20 21.76 -14.70
N ALA A 131 0.13 21.58 -13.91
CA ALA A 131 -0.26 20.27 -13.40
C ALA A 131 -0.63 19.30 -14.53
N SER A 132 -0.41 17.99 -14.34
CA SER A 132 -0.95 16.97 -15.23
C SER A 132 -2.46 16.96 -15.15
N LEU A 133 -3.15 17.06 -16.30
CA LEU A 133 -4.61 17.00 -16.39
C LEU A 133 -5.05 15.73 -17.11
N ALA A 134 -6.18 15.16 -16.70
CA ALA A 134 -6.80 14.01 -17.34
C ALA A 134 -7.48 14.41 -18.66
N GLY A 135 -7.97 15.65 -18.74
CA GLY A 135 -8.57 16.20 -19.95
C GLY A 135 -10.05 16.54 -19.82
N PHE A 136 -10.64 16.42 -18.63
CA PHE A 136 -11.99 16.95 -18.37
C PHE A 136 -12.00 18.45 -18.46
N GLY A 137 -13.05 19.01 -19.08
CA GLY A 137 -13.21 20.44 -19.22
C GLY A 137 -13.80 21.10 -17.98
N ALA A 138 -13.52 22.40 -17.83
CA ALA A 138 -14.17 23.20 -16.78
C ALA A 138 -15.68 23.25 -16.97
N GLY A 139 -16.42 22.85 -15.94
CA GLY A 139 -17.88 22.71 -15.95
C GLY A 139 -18.39 21.33 -16.36
N ASP A 140 -17.51 20.38 -16.67
CA ASP A 140 -17.95 19.00 -16.90
C ASP A 140 -18.52 18.39 -15.64
N GLU A 141 -19.60 17.64 -15.82
CA GLU A 141 -20.18 16.76 -14.80
C GLU A 141 -19.70 15.33 -15.07
N VAL A 142 -18.89 14.80 -14.16
CA VAL A 142 -18.14 13.55 -14.34
C VAL A 142 -18.55 12.56 -13.27
N LYS A 143 -18.74 11.29 -13.61
CA LYS A 143 -18.99 10.24 -12.63
C LYS A 143 -17.79 10.05 -11.70
N ALA A 144 -18.05 9.77 -10.44
CA ALA A 144 -17.00 9.54 -9.44
C ALA A 144 -16.03 8.43 -9.86
N ILE A 145 -16.50 7.35 -10.47
CA ILE A 145 -15.64 6.28 -11.01
C ILE A 145 -14.70 6.79 -12.10
N ASP A 146 -15.20 7.64 -13.01
CA ASP A 146 -14.40 8.23 -14.10
C ASP A 146 -13.34 9.20 -13.54
N ILE A 147 -13.69 9.93 -12.46
CA ILE A 147 -12.73 10.76 -11.68
C ILE A 147 -11.62 9.91 -11.09
N LEU A 148 -11.94 8.77 -10.46
CA LEU A 148 -10.93 7.88 -9.86
C LEU A 148 -9.98 7.30 -10.90
N TYR A 149 -10.49 6.88 -12.06
CA TYR A 149 -9.65 6.49 -13.19
C TYR A 149 -8.80 7.66 -13.69
N GLY A 150 -9.35 8.88 -13.73
CA GLY A 150 -8.62 10.10 -14.07
C GLY A 150 -7.50 10.45 -13.08
N VAL A 151 -7.69 10.20 -11.79
CA VAL A 151 -6.65 10.32 -10.74
C VAL A 151 -5.51 9.36 -11.00
N MET A 152 -5.81 8.09 -11.30
CA MET A 152 -4.80 7.03 -11.33
C MET A 152 -4.08 6.90 -12.66
N LEU A 153 -4.79 6.81 -13.79
CA LEU A 153 -4.19 6.47 -15.09
C LEU A 153 -3.42 7.65 -15.70
N PRO A 154 -4.10 8.78 -16.12
CA PRO A 154 -3.41 9.94 -16.68
C PRO A 154 -2.82 10.85 -15.61
N SER A 155 -3.08 10.58 -14.32
CA SER A 155 -2.59 11.39 -13.20
C SER A 155 -3.22 12.79 -13.11
N GLY A 156 -4.53 12.93 -13.42
CA GLY A 156 -5.27 14.18 -13.50
C GLY A 156 -5.36 14.92 -12.16
N ALA A 157 -4.83 16.13 -12.10
CA ALA A 157 -4.88 16.97 -10.91
C ALA A 157 -6.29 17.56 -10.70
N GLU A 158 -7.02 17.91 -11.79
CA GLU A 158 -8.42 18.36 -11.73
C GLU A 158 -9.34 17.29 -11.16
N CYS A 159 -9.05 16.01 -11.42
CA CYS A 159 -9.76 14.90 -10.80
C CYS A 159 -9.53 14.85 -9.29
N CYS A 160 -8.28 15.07 -8.83
CA CYS A 160 -7.95 15.06 -7.41
C CYS A 160 -8.64 16.19 -6.66
N VAL A 161 -8.53 17.43 -7.17
CA VAL A 161 -9.10 18.60 -6.50
C VAL A 161 -10.62 18.61 -6.62
N GLY A 162 -11.19 18.19 -7.77
CA GLY A 162 -12.63 18.03 -7.94
C GLY A 162 -13.22 17.03 -6.94
N LEU A 163 -12.58 15.88 -6.75
CA LEU A 163 -12.93 14.87 -5.75
C LEU A 163 -12.86 15.46 -4.32
N ALA A 164 -11.77 16.19 -4.02
CA ALA A 164 -11.57 16.82 -2.72
C ALA A 164 -12.66 17.86 -2.39
N GLN A 165 -12.97 18.73 -3.34
CA GLN A 165 -14.03 19.74 -3.19
C GLN A 165 -15.40 19.12 -3.04
N HIS A 166 -15.70 18.06 -3.81
CA HIS A 166 -16.97 17.34 -3.73
C HIS A 166 -17.19 16.70 -2.36
N LEU A 167 -16.18 15.99 -1.83
CA LEU A 167 -16.32 15.23 -0.59
C LEU A 167 -16.23 16.08 0.67
N PHE A 168 -15.33 17.08 0.69
CA PHE A 168 -15.01 17.82 1.91
C PHE A 168 -15.08 19.35 1.76
N GLY A 169 -15.55 19.85 0.63
CA GLY A 169 -15.75 21.27 0.34
C GLY A 169 -14.49 22.04 -0.01
N SER A 170 -13.30 21.51 0.28
CA SER A 170 -12.02 22.12 -0.11
C SER A 170 -10.88 21.11 -0.16
N GLU A 171 -9.78 21.45 -0.85
CA GLU A 171 -8.55 20.66 -0.88
C GLU A 171 -7.92 20.57 0.52
N GLU A 172 -7.92 21.65 1.30
CA GLU A 172 -7.35 21.68 2.65
C GLU A 172 -8.03 20.68 3.59
N ASN A 173 -9.37 20.60 3.55
CA ASN A 173 -10.12 19.64 4.35
C ASN A 173 -9.83 18.19 3.92
N PHE A 174 -9.71 17.96 2.61
CA PHE A 174 -9.35 16.65 2.08
C PHE A 174 -7.93 16.24 2.49
N VAL A 175 -6.96 17.15 2.41
CA VAL A 175 -5.58 16.93 2.85
C VAL A 175 -5.50 16.63 4.35
N ALA A 176 -6.33 17.29 5.17
CA ALA A 176 -6.44 16.93 6.58
C ALA A 176 -6.86 15.46 6.76
N LYS A 177 -7.80 14.95 5.95
CA LYS A 177 -8.19 13.53 5.95
C LYS A 177 -7.07 12.61 5.44
N MET A 178 -6.30 13.03 4.45
CA MET A 178 -5.12 12.28 4.01
C MET A 178 -4.09 12.12 5.13
N ASN A 179 -3.84 13.17 5.91
CA ASN A 179 -2.91 13.12 7.04
C ASN A 179 -3.48 12.31 8.23
N GLU A 180 -4.80 12.37 8.49
CA GLU A 180 -5.45 11.47 9.45
C GLU A 180 -5.27 10.00 9.03
N LYS A 181 -5.51 9.67 7.75
CA LYS A 181 -5.30 8.32 7.21
C LYS A 181 -3.83 7.89 7.29
N ALA A 182 -2.88 8.78 7.00
CA ALA A 182 -1.46 8.49 7.14
C ALA A 182 -1.11 8.10 8.59
N ALA A 183 -1.64 8.83 9.57
CA ALA A 183 -1.44 8.51 10.99
C ALA A 183 -2.10 7.17 11.37
N GLU A 184 -3.31 6.86 10.88
CA GLU A 184 -3.98 5.57 11.07
C GLU A 184 -3.16 4.39 10.53
N LEU A 185 -2.46 4.58 9.41
CA LEU A 185 -1.61 3.57 8.78
C LEU A 185 -0.20 3.50 9.38
N GLY A 186 0.13 4.33 10.37
CA GLY A 186 1.47 4.40 10.97
C GLY A 186 2.53 4.91 10.01
N MET A 187 2.16 5.84 9.10
CA MET A 187 3.06 6.52 8.17
C MET A 187 3.73 7.71 8.87
N ASP A 188 4.52 7.42 9.90
CA ASP A 188 5.04 8.42 10.84
C ASP A 188 6.04 9.41 10.21
N SER A 189 6.58 9.10 9.04
CA SER A 189 7.51 9.94 8.28
C SER A 189 6.85 10.62 7.08
N THR A 190 5.51 10.77 7.10
CA THR A 190 4.71 11.30 5.98
C THR A 190 3.92 12.53 6.38
N HIS A 191 3.91 13.53 5.50
CA HIS A 191 3.05 14.69 5.61
C HIS A 191 2.58 15.14 4.23
N PHE A 192 1.28 15.23 4.03
CA PHE A 192 0.65 15.71 2.81
C PHE A 192 0.26 17.19 2.95
N VAL A 193 0.47 17.97 1.89
CA VAL A 193 0.08 19.39 1.76
C VAL A 193 -0.89 19.58 0.62
N THR A 194 -0.87 18.70 -0.39
CA THR A 194 -1.76 18.72 -1.56
C THR A 194 -2.27 17.32 -1.86
N CYS A 195 -3.45 17.22 -2.45
CA CYS A 195 -3.99 15.95 -2.93
C CYS A 195 -3.44 15.52 -4.30
N THR A 196 -2.67 16.39 -4.97
CA THR A 196 -2.15 16.17 -6.33
C THR A 196 -0.72 15.65 -6.37
N GLY A 197 0.09 15.94 -5.34
CA GLY A 197 1.52 15.67 -5.30
C GLY A 197 2.36 16.72 -6.04
N LEU A 198 1.82 17.90 -6.31
CA LEU A 198 2.63 19.06 -6.70
C LEU A 198 3.64 19.37 -5.60
N HIS A 199 4.81 19.86 -5.99
CA HIS A 199 5.91 20.05 -5.05
C HIS A 199 5.61 21.10 -3.98
N ASP A 200 5.91 20.75 -2.74
CA ASP A 200 6.02 21.61 -1.56
C ASP A 200 7.06 20.99 -0.62
N GLU A 201 7.90 21.81 0.03
CA GLU A 201 8.96 21.32 0.93
C GLU A 201 8.41 20.52 2.13
N ASN A 202 7.15 20.78 2.51
CA ASN A 202 6.44 20.10 3.59
C ASN A 202 5.59 18.91 3.09
N HIS A 203 5.58 18.63 1.77
CA HIS A 203 4.91 17.49 1.17
C HIS A 203 5.90 16.36 0.96
N TYR A 204 6.03 15.48 1.94
CA TYR A 204 7.07 14.44 1.96
C TYR A 204 6.56 13.10 2.51
N THR A 205 7.32 12.06 2.24
CA THR A 205 7.10 10.70 2.73
C THR A 205 8.41 9.89 2.71
N THR A 206 8.32 8.58 2.91
CA THR A 206 9.37 7.59 2.65
C THR A 206 8.85 6.49 1.75
N VAL A 207 9.72 5.76 1.04
CA VAL A 207 9.26 4.61 0.26
C VAL A 207 8.67 3.52 1.17
N ARG A 208 9.14 3.39 2.43
CA ARG A 208 8.56 2.47 3.42
C ARG A 208 7.12 2.86 3.78
N ASP A 209 6.83 4.13 4.03
CA ASP A 209 5.47 4.56 4.34
C ASP A 209 4.52 4.37 3.16
N LEU A 210 5.02 4.58 1.92
CA LEU A 210 4.23 4.31 0.72
C LEU A 210 3.90 2.82 0.52
N THR A 211 4.74 1.88 1.00
CA THR A 211 4.34 0.46 0.97
C THR A 211 3.20 0.16 1.93
N LYS A 212 3.16 0.78 3.12
CA LYS A 212 2.03 0.66 4.05
C LYS A 212 0.74 1.15 3.40
N LEU A 213 0.80 2.33 2.76
CA LEU A 213 -0.33 2.90 2.05
C LEU A 213 -0.83 2.00 0.91
N LEU A 214 0.08 1.52 0.04
CA LEU A 214 -0.30 0.70 -1.10
C LEU A 214 -0.82 -0.67 -0.65
N SER A 215 -0.19 -1.31 0.35
CA SER A 215 -0.68 -2.56 0.94
C SER A 215 -2.09 -2.41 1.51
N TYR A 216 -2.40 -1.29 2.15
CA TYR A 216 -3.75 -0.98 2.63
C TYR A 216 -4.73 -0.76 1.48
N ALA A 217 -4.36 0.07 0.51
CA ALA A 217 -5.23 0.40 -0.62
C ALA A 217 -5.60 -0.82 -1.47
N LEU A 218 -4.67 -1.77 -1.64
CA LEU A 218 -4.90 -3.02 -2.38
C LEU A 218 -5.91 -3.96 -1.70
N GLN A 219 -6.25 -3.75 -0.42
CA GLN A 219 -7.31 -4.51 0.27
C GLN A 219 -8.72 -3.97 0.00
N ASN A 220 -8.85 -2.80 -0.65
CA ASN A 220 -10.15 -2.26 -1.05
C ASN A 220 -10.68 -2.98 -2.29
N ASP A 221 -11.98 -3.28 -2.35
CA ASP A 221 -12.58 -4.05 -3.45
C ASP A 221 -12.46 -3.37 -4.82
N THR A 222 -12.39 -2.03 -4.88
CA THR A 222 -12.39 -1.25 -6.11
C THR A 222 -11.00 -0.74 -6.50
N PHE A 223 -10.15 -0.42 -5.51
CA PHE A 223 -8.84 0.17 -5.77
C PHE A 223 -7.95 -0.69 -6.67
N PRO A 224 -7.80 -2.01 -6.46
CA PRO A 224 -7.00 -2.87 -7.34
C PRO A 224 -7.49 -2.85 -8.78
N GLN A 225 -8.81 -2.81 -9.00
CA GLN A 225 -9.39 -2.76 -10.34
C GLN A 225 -8.95 -1.50 -11.10
N ILE A 226 -8.91 -0.34 -10.42
CA ILE A 226 -8.46 0.93 -11.03
C ILE A 226 -6.93 0.92 -11.18
N TYR A 227 -6.20 0.49 -10.16
CA TYR A 227 -4.74 0.53 -10.10
C TYR A 227 -4.06 -0.36 -11.14
N CYS A 228 -4.64 -1.54 -11.42
CA CYS A 228 -4.13 -2.52 -12.38
C CYS A 228 -4.68 -2.31 -13.81
N THR A 229 -5.50 -1.29 -14.06
CA THR A 229 -6.02 -1.00 -15.40
C THR A 229 -4.97 -0.29 -16.25
N SER A 230 -4.71 -0.82 -17.44
CA SER A 230 -3.78 -0.22 -18.41
C SER A 230 -4.41 0.92 -19.20
N GLU A 231 -5.70 0.80 -19.56
CA GLU A 231 -6.47 1.78 -20.34
C GLU A 231 -7.95 1.78 -19.93
N TYR A 232 -8.59 2.94 -20.03
CA TYR A 232 -9.99 3.12 -19.65
C TYR A 232 -10.64 4.21 -20.49
N THR A 233 -11.88 4.01 -20.91
CA THR A 233 -12.67 5.05 -21.60
C THR A 233 -13.81 5.51 -20.67
N THR A 234 -13.85 6.82 -20.40
CA THR A 234 -14.85 7.41 -19.52
C THR A 234 -16.24 7.47 -20.15
N SER A 235 -17.23 7.73 -19.32
CA SER A 235 -18.54 8.18 -19.81
C SER A 235 -18.40 9.51 -20.56
N ALA A 236 -19.37 9.81 -21.44
CA ALA A 236 -19.45 11.08 -22.15
C ALA A 236 -19.64 12.25 -21.16
N THR A 237 -18.99 13.38 -21.46
CA THR A 237 -19.19 14.66 -20.78
C THR A 237 -19.52 15.75 -21.79
N ALA A 238 -19.79 16.98 -21.32
CA ALA A 238 -20.10 18.09 -22.23
C ALA A 238 -18.90 18.46 -23.12
N SER A 239 -17.66 18.38 -22.59
CA SER A 239 -16.43 18.65 -23.33
C SER A 239 -15.92 17.45 -24.14
N ALA A 240 -16.31 16.23 -23.77
CA ALA A 240 -15.91 14.98 -24.40
C ALA A 240 -17.12 14.06 -24.69
N PRO A 241 -17.89 14.31 -25.78
CA PRO A 241 -19.11 13.56 -26.07
C PRO A 241 -18.90 12.06 -26.34
N GLU A 242 -17.70 11.65 -26.72
CA GLU A 242 -17.32 10.24 -26.94
C GLU A 242 -16.60 9.64 -25.70
N GLY A 243 -16.50 10.39 -24.61
CA GLY A 243 -15.66 10.07 -23.46
C GLY A 243 -14.18 10.39 -23.70
N LEU A 244 -13.38 10.30 -22.64
CA LEU A 244 -11.92 10.43 -22.68
C LEU A 244 -11.29 9.04 -22.62
N HIS A 245 -10.28 8.80 -23.45
CA HIS A 245 -9.50 7.57 -23.43
C HIS A 245 -8.23 7.79 -22.58
N PHE A 246 -8.16 7.13 -21.43
CA PHE A 246 -7.04 7.19 -20.51
C PHE A 246 -6.08 6.03 -20.73
N LEU A 247 -4.80 6.33 -20.65
CA LEU A 247 -3.72 5.34 -20.61
C LEU A 247 -2.98 5.49 -19.29
N SER A 248 -2.67 4.38 -18.65
CA SER A 248 -1.80 4.38 -17.48
C SER A 248 -0.42 4.94 -17.83
N THR A 249 0.05 5.93 -17.06
CA THR A 249 1.37 6.55 -17.26
C THR A 249 2.52 5.55 -17.10
N MET A 250 2.32 4.46 -16.36
CA MET A 250 3.28 3.38 -16.25
C MET A 250 3.29 2.51 -17.50
N PHE A 251 2.15 1.89 -17.83
CA PHE A 251 2.06 0.96 -18.96
C PHE A 251 2.41 1.61 -20.31
N LYS A 252 2.08 2.90 -20.49
CA LYS A 252 2.44 3.67 -21.70
C LYS A 252 3.96 3.76 -21.94
N LYS A 253 4.76 3.67 -20.88
CA LYS A 253 6.25 3.75 -20.93
C LYS A 253 6.92 2.38 -20.92
N MET A 254 6.16 1.33 -20.84
CA MET A 254 6.63 -0.05 -20.71
C MET A 254 6.41 -0.81 -22.01
N ASP A 255 7.46 -1.43 -22.55
CA ASP A 255 7.34 -2.24 -23.78
C ASP A 255 6.51 -3.52 -23.54
N SER A 256 6.66 -4.10 -22.35
CA SER A 256 5.92 -5.29 -21.91
C SER A 256 5.87 -5.34 -20.39
N PRO A 257 4.73 -5.72 -19.80
CA PRO A 257 4.63 -5.93 -18.34
C PRO A 257 5.31 -7.23 -17.87
N ALA A 258 5.66 -8.16 -18.79
CA ALA A 258 6.22 -9.45 -18.45
C ALA A 258 7.57 -9.33 -17.73
N VAL A 259 7.72 -10.14 -16.68
CA VAL A 259 8.94 -10.40 -15.93
C VAL A 259 9.15 -11.90 -15.81
N ASN A 260 10.32 -12.35 -15.30
CA ASN A 260 10.56 -13.76 -15.05
C ASN A 260 9.51 -14.28 -14.04
N GLY A 261 8.81 -15.36 -14.41
CA GLY A 261 7.80 -15.99 -13.55
C GLY A 261 6.47 -15.26 -13.45
N GLY A 262 6.27 -14.12 -14.15
CA GLY A 262 5.02 -13.37 -14.01
C GLY A 262 4.94 -12.05 -14.76
N GLU A 263 4.26 -11.08 -14.17
CA GLU A 263 4.07 -9.76 -14.79
C GLU A 263 3.88 -8.64 -13.76
N ILE A 264 4.15 -7.41 -14.18
CA ILE A 264 3.80 -6.19 -13.45
C ILE A 264 2.32 -5.91 -13.72
N GLU A 265 1.50 -5.98 -12.69
CA GLU A 265 0.04 -5.90 -12.80
C GLU A 265 -0.49 -4.48 -12.73
N GLY A 266 0.20 -3.59 -12.00
CA GLY A 266 -0.27 -2.23 -11.80
C GLY A 266 0.80 -1.28 -11.30
N GLY A 267 0.53 0.02 -11.36
CA GLY A 267 1.45 1.00 -10.81
C GLY A 267 1.04 2.46 -11.00
N LYS A 268 1.62 3.29 -10.13
CA LYS A 268 1.49 4.76 -10.18
C LYS A 268 2.86 5.41 -10.29
N THR A 269 3.08 6.14 -11.38
CA THR A 269 4.30 6.93 -11.57
C THR A 269 4.20 8.29 -10.89
N GLY A 270 5.34 8.87 -10.54
CA GLY A 270 5.47 10.24 -10.07
C GLY A 270 6.69 10.93 -10.70
N TYR A 271 6.59 12.24 -10.88
CA TYR A 271 7.71 13.09 -11.25
C TYR A 271 7.48 14.54 -10.84
N THR A 272 8.45 15.13 -10.20
CA THR A 272 8.75 16.58 -10.15
C THR A 272 10.26 16.74 -10.28
N SER A 273 10.75 17.96 -10.49
CA SER A 273 12.19 18.22 -10.57
C SER A 273 12.93 17.79 -9.31
N GLU A 274 12.25 17.93 -8.16
CA GLU A 274 12.78 17.66 -6.82
C GLU A 274 12.67 16.18 -6.45
N ALA A 275 11.62 15.50 -6.92
CA ALA A 275 11.38 14.09 -6.65
C ALA A 275 12.20 13.14 -7.53
N GLY A 276 12.59 13.59 -8.73
CA GLY A 276 13.07 12.69 -9.78
C GLY A 276 11.95 11.77 -10.29
N GLN A 277 12.30 10.72 -11.01
CA GLN A 277 11.34 9.71 -11.44
C GLN A 277 11.03 8.76 -10.27
N CYS A 278 9.75 8.51 -10.03
CA CYS A 278 9.24 7.68 -8.93
C CYS A 278 8.21 6.66 -9.45
N LEU A 279 8.13 5.50 -8.80
CA LEU A 279 7.16 4.46 -9.11
C LEU A 279 6.75 3.70 -7.84
N ALA A 280 5.46 3.52 -7.66
CA ALA A 280 4.89 2.49 -6.80
C ALA A 280 4.23 1.46 -7.71
N SER A 281 4.62 0.20 -7.63
CA SER A 281 4.15 -0.87 -8.52
C SER A 281 3.78 -2.14 -7.77
N LEU A 282 2.90 -2.94 -8.38
CA LEU A 282 2.49 -4.27 -7.97
C LEU A 282 2.89 -5.24 -9.07
N ALA A 283 3.48 -6.35 -8.72
CA ALA A 283 3.75 -7.45 -9.64
C ALA A 283 3.40 -8.79 -9.00
N LYS A 284 3.07 -9.75 -9.83
CA LYS A 284 2.89 -11.14 -9.44
C LYS A 284 4.00 -11.97 -10.07
N VAL A 285 4.79 -12.65 -9.23
CA VAL A 285 5.91 -13.51 -9.62
C VAL A 285 5.74 -14.87 -8.95
N ASP A 286 5.69 -15.96 -9.73
CA ASP A 286 5.46 -17.33 -9.25
C ASP A 286 4.25 -17.45 -8.29
N ASP A 287 3.13 -16.82 -8.68
CA ASP A 287 1.88 -16.74 -7.92
C ASP A 287 1.94 -15.94 -6.60
N VAL A 288 3.05 -15.25 -6.32
CA VAL A 288 3.23 -14.38 -5.15
C VAL A 288 3.20 -12.92 -5.58
N GLU A 289 2.43 -12.10 -4.85
CA GLU A 289 2.33 -10.65 -5.10
C GLU A 289 3.40 -9.88 -4.31
N TYR A 290 4.04 -8.94 -5.01
CA TYR A 290 5.07 -8.06 -4.45
C TYR A 290 4.79 -6.60 -4.78
N ILE A 291 5.01 -5.73 -3.81
CA ILE A 291 5.02 -4.28 -3.97
C ILE A 291 6.47 -3.81 -4.07
N LEU A 292 6.77 -3.01 -5.09
CA LEU A 292 8.01 -2.26 -5.19
C LEU A 292 7.70 -0.77 -5.23
N VAL A 293 8.33 0.00 -4.32
CA VAL A 293 8.28 1.46 -4.34
C VAL A 293 9.71 1.97 -4.52
N THR A 294 9.92 2.81 -5.55
CA THR A 294 11.20 3.44 -5.85
C THR A 294 11.03 4.95 -6.03
N ALA A 295 12.07 5.73 -5.65
CA ALA A 295 12.05 7.18 -5.84
C ALA A 295 13.46 7.73 -6.12
N GLY A 296 13.50 8.90 -6.76
CA GLY A 296 14.74 9.61 -7.02
C GLY A 296 15.55 9.07 -8.19
N ALA A 297 14.96 8.34 -9.13
CA ALA A 297 15.68 7.96 -10.33
C ALA A 297 15.95 9.22 -11.21
N PRO A 298 17.10 9.27 -11.89
CA PRO A 298 17.52 10.45 -12.66
C PRO A 298 16.65 10.67 -13.89
N GLY A 299 16.70 11.88 -14.47
CA GLY A 299 16.00 12.23 -15.70
C GLY A 299 14.67 12.93 -15.46
N GLY A 300 13.82 12.96 -16.49
CA GLY A 300 12.56 13.69 -16.53
C GLY A 300 11.49 12.96 -17.35
N PRO A 301 10.34 13.63 -17.64
CA PRO A 301 9.19 12.98 -18.28
C PRO A 301 9.49 12.41 -19.67
N SER A 302 10.48 12.99 -20.39
CA SER A 302 10.84 12.64 -21.77
C SER A 302 12.18 11.92 -21.91
N THR A 303 12.82 11.57 -20.78
CA THR A 303 14.07 10.79 -20.78
C THR A 303 13.78 9.32 -20.60
N GLU A 304 14.84 8.49 -20.58
CA GLU A 304 14.76 7.07 -20.25
C GLU A 304 13.94 6.85 -18.97
N PRO A 305 12.98 5.93 -18.98
CA PRO A 305 12.10 5.69 -17.83
C PRO A 305 12.78 4.77 -16.78
N TYR A 306 13.85 5.25 -16.17
CA TYR A 306 14.66 4.47 -15.22
C TYR A 306 13.84 3.84 -14.07
N HIS A 307 12.79 4.51 -13.60
CA HIS A 307 11.88 3.94 -12.61
C HIS A 307 11.13 2.68 -13.10
N ILE A 308 10.88 2.56 -14.42
CA ILE A 308 10.31 1.36 -15.05
C ILE A 308 11.37 0.28 -15.22
N GLU A 309 12.59 0.67 -15.66
CA GLU A 309 13.71 -0.25 -15.79
C GLU A 309 14.09 -0.87 -14.44
N ASP A 310 14.12 -0.05 -13.38
CA ASP A 310 14.36 -0.51 -12.01
C ASP A 310 13.31 -1.57 -11.60
N ALA A 311 12.01 -1.29 -11.85
CA ALA A 311 10.96 -2.24 -11.52
C ALA A 311 11.13 -3.58 -12.26
N LYS A 312 11.37 -3.55 -13.57
CA LYS A 312 11.63 -4.76 -14.37
C LYS A 312 12.86 -5.52 -13.87
N THR A 313 13.92 -4.79 -13.54
CA THR A 313 15.16 -5.37 -13.02
C THR A 313 14.95 -6.08 -11.69
N VAL A 314 14.27 -5.41 -10.75
CA VAL A 314 14.03 -5.94 -9.40
C VAL A 314 13.12 -7.16 -9.45
N TYR A 315 11.99 -7.09 -10.15
CA TYR A 315 11.06 -8.23 -10.25
C TYR A 315 11.67 -9.43 -10.96
N ASN A 316 12.53 -9.23 -11.98
CA ASN A 316 13.27 -10.32 -12.62
C ASN A 316 14.29 -11.01 -11.70
N ARG A 317 14.76 -10.31 -10.64
CA ARG A 317 15.72 -10.89 -9.68
C ARG A 317 15.05 -11.77 -8.63
N ILE A 318 13.75 -11.64 -8.38
CA ILE A 318 13.01 -12.46 -7.41
C ILE A 318 13.19 -13.94 -7.76
N GLN A 319 12.96 -14.31 -9.01
CA GLN A 319 13.09 -15.70 -9.46
C GLN A 319 14.54 -16.19 -9.52
N ALA A 320 15.51 -15.30 -9.84
CA ALA A 320 16.92 -15.67 -9.92
C ALA A 320 17.51 -16.02 -8.54
N GLY A 321 16.97 -15.46 -7.45
CA GLY A 321 17.41 -15.73 -6.08
C GLY A 321 17.10 -17.16 -5.60
N GLU A 322 16.01 -17.78 -6.08
CA GLU A 322 15.68 -19.18 -5.72
C GLU A 322 16.62 -20.22 -6.34
N GLN A 323 17.26 -19.92 -7.47
CA GLN A 323 18.21 -20.82 -8.14
C GLN A 323 19.62 -20.78 -7.53
N GLY A 324 19.96 -19.75 -6.75
CA GLY A 324 21.30 -19.58 -6.16
C GLY A 324 21.57 -20.39 -4.88
N SER A 325 20.54 -20.91 -4.20
CA SER A 325 20.71 -21.53 -2.87
C SER A 325 20.90 -23.06 -2.87
N VAL A 326 20.85 -23.74 -4.03
CA VAL A 326 20.93 -25.21 -4.10
C VAL A 326 22.31 -25.74 -4.57
N ALA A 327 23.25 -24.87 -4.98
CA ALA A 327 24.50 -25.30 -5.62
C ALA A 327 25.75 -25.34 -4.73
N ASP A 328 25.72 -24.88 -3.47
CA ASP A 328 26.99 -24.69 -2.71
C ASP A 328 27.14 -25.53 -1.43
N THR A 329 26.39 -26.64 -1.27
CA THR A 329 26.59 -27.54 -0.11
C THR A 329 27.06 -28.98 -0.48
N ALA A 330 27.58 -29.21 -1.68
CA ALA A 330 28.01 -30.57 -2.11
C ALA A 330 29.47 -30.70 -2.54
N ALA A 331 30.38 -29.84 -2.08
CA ALA A 331 31.81 -30.01 -2.39
C ALA A 331 32.71 -29.61 -1.23
N ASP A 332 32.67 -30.34 -0.12
CA ASP A 332 33.82 -30.45 0.80
C ASP A 332 33.66 -31.63 1.78
N SER A 333 33.91 -32.83 1.30
CA SER A 333 34.32 -33.97 2.16
C SER A 333 34.77 -35.13 1.28
N GLN A 334 36.03 -35.12 0.92
CA GLN A 334 36.90 -36.30 0.65
C GLN A 334 38.25 -35.81 0.12
N ASP A 335 39.26 -35.81 0.95
CA ASP A 335 40.36 -36.75 0.93
C ASP A 335 41.48 -36.29 1.89
N ASP A 336 41.57 -36.94 3.03
CA ASP A 336 42.79 -36.96 3.83
C ASP A 336 43.03 -38.42 4.23
N GLN A 337 43.79 -39.14 3.42
CA GLN A 337 44.49 -40.32 3.88
C GLN A 337 45.84 -40.47 3.21
N ALA A 338 46.82 -40.41 4.08
CA ALA A 338 48.23 -40.68 3.95
C ALA A 338 48.60 -41.93 3.15
N THR A 339 49.74 -41.85 2.44
CA THR A 339 50.71 -42.91 2.44
C THR A 339 52.14 -42.34 2.33
N THR A 340 52.88 -42.53 3.42
CA THR A 340 54.34 -42.59 3.51
C THR A 340 54.83 -43.84 2.79
N GLU A 341 55.88 -43.71 2.02
CA GLU A 341 56.97 -44.67 1.86
C GLU A 341 58.03 -44.10 0.90
N THR A 342 59.16 -43.70 1.47
CA THR A 342 60.55 -44.26 1.41
C THR A 342 60.99 -44.88 0.04
N ASP A 343 62.01 -44.40 -0.55
CA ASP A 343 63.38 -44.88 -0.60
C ASP A 343 64.09 -44.68 -1.95
N GLU A 344 65.27 -44.13 -1.88
CA GLU A 344 66.58 -44.58 -2.44
C GLU A 344 66.83 -44.53 -3.96
N ALA A 345 67.89 -43.79 -4.23
CA ALA A 345 69.06 -44.11 -5.09
C ALA A 345 68.96 -44.11 -6.65
N ALA A 346 69.55 -43.13 -7.21
CA ALA A 346 70.75 -43.18 -8.08
C ALA A 346 71.05 -41.82 -8.74
#